data_39d2b61a52c5e5e3a6b20fd6a11bd63e
#
_entry.id   39d2b61a52c5e5e3a6b20fd6a11bd63e
#
_cell.length_a   1.000
_cell.length_b   1.000
_cell.length_c   1.000
_cell.angle_alpha   90.00
_cell.angle_beta   90.00
_cell.angle_gamma   90.00
#
_symmetry.space_group_name_H-M   'P 1'
#
loop_
_entity.id
_entity.type
_entity.pdbx_description
1 polymer ?
#
loop_
_entity_poly.entity_id
_entity_poly.type
_entity_poly.pdbx_seq_one_letter_code
_entity_poly.pdbx_strand_id
1 'polypeptide(L)'
;HLLFLVGGKTLYSAALGTCDLSLAYLVAQHAQMDPGEYMSELQEFQAMREHERRAEIAKRLGRHEDAITEYLLDDNVSAAGSVAAERKMFPWALAEAKRLNLADARRALLLRHAEHLSSSMRSEDAAIARLAAGDLTGALDEYRAGLSWRQALALANRLEMPTNAVRDIAEELCESLTLSDPLAAARVASGYLQDID
;
A
#
# COMPACT_ATOMS: atom_id res chain seq x y z
N HIS A 1 20.11 7.79 -38.76
CA HIS A 1 21.33 8.02 -37.98
C HIS A 1 21.14 7.84 -36.47
N LEU A 2 20.01 8.21 -35.89
CA LEU A 2 19.72 8.02 -34.44
C LEU A 2 19.69 6.55 -34.00
N LEU A 3 19.19 5.63 -34.84
CA LEU A 3 19.17 4.18 -34.59
C LEU A 3 20.54 3.57 -34.31
N PHE A 4 21.57 4.09 -34.98
CA PHE A 4 22.97 3.62 -34.79
C PHE A 4 23.61 4.16 -33.51
N LEU A 5 23.12 5.30 -32.96
CA LEU A 5 23.68 5.95 -31.80
C LEU A 5 23.05 5.52 -30.49
N VAL A 6 21.74 5.15 -30.49
CA VAL A 6 20.94 4.98 -29.26
C VAL A 6 20.48 3.52 -29.05
N GLY A 7 20.55 2.69 -30.10
CA GLY A 7 20.03 1.33 -30.08
C GLY A 7 18.50 1.23 -30.21
N GLY A 8 18.03 0.22 -30.95
CA GLY A 8 16.60 0.06 -31.30
C GLY A 8 15.70 -0.09 -30.08
N LYS A 9 16.11 -0.87 -29.08
CA LYS A 9 15.30 -1.10 -27.85
C LYS A 9 15.12 0.18 -27.04
N THR A 10 16.13 1.06 -26.98
CA THR A 10 16.03 2.35 -26.27
C THR A 10 15.06 3.30 -26.97
N LEU A 11 15.13 3.35 -28.31
CA LEU A 11 14.19 4.15 -29.10
C LEU A 11 12.75 3.63 -29.01
N TYR A 12 12.57 2.31 -29.02
CA TYR A 12 11.26 1.69 -28.80
C TYR A 12 10.70 2.05 -27.41
N SER A 13 11.51 1.91 -26.36
CA SER A 13 11.08 2.31 -24.99
C SER A 13 10.72 3.79 -24.90
N ALA A 14 11.48 4.67 -25.59
CA ALA A 14 11.18 6.09 -25.65
C ALA A 14 9.85 6.38 -26.39
N ALA A 15 9.63 5.71 -27.53
CA ALA A 15 8.39 5.80 -28.28
C ALA A 15 7.18 5.26 -27.48
N LEU A 16 7.35 4.09 -26.84
CA LEU A 16 6.34 3.51 -25.96
C LEU A 16 5.99 4.47 -24.82
N GLY A 17 6.99 5.17 -24.29
CA GLY A 17 6.84 6.17 -23.23
C GLY A 17 6.00 7.40 -23.61
N THR A 18 5.73 7.63 -24.89
CA THR A 18 4.77 8.64 -25.35
C THR A 18 3.31 8.16 -25.29
N CYS A 19 3.11 6.87 -25.01
CA CYS A 19 1.82 6.17 -25.05
C CYS A 19 1.15 6.16 -26.45
N ASP A 20 1.88 6.54 -27.51
CA ASP A 20 1.48 6.38 -28.89
C ASP A 20 1.95 5.01 -29.41
N LEU A 21 1.00 4.05 -29.41
CA LEU A 21 1.31 2.68 -29.84
C LEU A 21 1.65 2.60 -31.34
N SER A 22 1.11 3.52 -32.17
CA SER A 22 1.43 3.58 -33.59
C SER A 22 2.88 4.01 -33.82
N LEU A 23 3.33 4.99 -33.05
CA LEU A 23 4.73 5.43 -33.06
C LEU A 23 5.66 4.31 -32.57
N ALA A 24 5.28 3.64 -31.47
CA ALA A 24 6.06 2.52 -30.94
C ALA A 24 6.21 1.38 -31.97
N TYR A 25 5.11 1.06 -32.67
CA TYR A 25 5.11 0.07 -33.76
C TYR A 25 6.04 0.45 -34.91
N LEU A 26 5.95 1.70 -35.39
CA LEU A 26 6.81 2.18 -36.47
C LEU A 26 8.32 2.15 -36.08
N VAL A 27 8.61 2.55 -34.85
CA VAL A 27 9.99 2.51 -34.35
C VAL A 27 10.51 1.07 -34.25
N ALA A 28 9.68 0.12 -33.76
CA ALA A 28 10.05 -1.29 -33.68
C ALA A 28 10.37 -1.86 -35.09
N GLN A 29 9.54 -1.57 -36.10
CA GLN A 29 9.77 -1.98 -37.48
C GLN A 29 11.08 -1.41 -38.04
N HIS A 30 11.29 -0.10 -37.89
CA HIS A 30 12.52 0.57 -38.37
C HIS A 30 13.77 0.11 -37.64
N ALA A 31 13.63 -0.26 -36.36
CA ALA A 31 14.72 -0.83 -35.58
C ALA A 31 14.98 -2.32 -35.86
N GLN A 32 14.20 -2.93 -36.77
CA GLN A 32 14.26 -4.36 -37.11
C GLN A 32 14.18 -5.27 -35.89
N MET A 33 13.34 -4.91 -34.93
CA MET A 33 13.06 -5.74 -33.76
C MET A 33 12.27 -7.00 -34.17
N ASP A 34 12.45 -8.09 -33.43
CA ASP A 34 11.66 -9.31 -33.68
C ASP A 34 10.16 -9.00 -33.41
N PRO A 35 9.28 -9.21 -34.41
CA PRO A 35 7.84 -9.05 -34.22
C PRO A 35 7.27 -9.83 -33.03
N GLY A 36 7.83 -11.01 -32.71
CA GLY A 36 7.46 -11.79 -31.54
C GLY A 36 7.69 -11.08 -30.20
N GLU A 37 8.68 -10.15 -30.15
CA GLU A 37 8.98 -9.41 -28.92
C GLU A 37 8.02 -8.23 -28.65
N TYR A 38 7.48 -7.56 -29.70
CA TYR A 38 6.71 -6.32 -29.49
C TYR A 38 5.23 -6.40 -29.89
N MET A 39 4.86 -7.30 -30.82
CA MET A 39 3.47 -7.36 -31.31
C MET A 39 2.47 -7.76 -30.24
N SER A 40 2.81 -8.80 -29.45
CA SER A 40 1.97 -9.26 -28.33
C SER A 40 1.78 -8.15 -27.29
N GLU A 41 2.88 -7.49 -26.90
CA GLU A 41 2.87 -6.38 -25.93
C GLU A 41 2.01 -5.22 -26.41
N LEU A 42 2.14 -4.79 -27.68
CA LEU A 42 1.33 -3.70 -28.24
C LEU A 42 -0.15 -4.06 -28.34
N GLN A 43 -0.48 -5.31 -28.66
CA GLN A 43 -1.86 -5.81 -28.69
C GLN A 43 -2.49 -5.81 -27.28
N GLU A 44 -1.73 -6.24 -26.26
CA GLU A 44 -2.17 -6.17 -24.86
C GLU A 44 -2.46 -4.72 -24.46
N PHE A 45 -1.54 -3.78 -24.71
CA PHE A 45 -1.76 -2.36 -24.44
C PHE A 45 -2.95 -1.77 -25.21
N GLN A 46 -3.17 -2.19 -26.45
CA GLN A 46 -4.29 -1.72 -27.25
C GLN A 46 -5.64 -2.15 -26.67
N ALA A 47 -5.71 -3.30 -26.01
CA ALA A 47 -6.93 -3.83 -25.41
C ALA A 47 -7.28 -3.15 -24.06
N MET A 48 -6.33 -2.46 -23.42
CA MET A 48 -6.51 -1.80 -22.13
C MET A 48 -7.22 -0.44 -22.26
N ARG A 49 -7.91 -0.02 -21.17
CA ARG A 49 -8.41 1.35 -21.03
C ARG A 49 -7.25 2.36 -20.99
N GLU A 50 -7.53 3.62 -21.26
CA GLU A 50 -6.49 4.64 -21.45
C GLU A 50 -5.56 4.78 -20.23
N HIS A 51 -6.10 4.99 -19.02
CA HIS A 51 -5.30 5.13 -17.80
C HIS A 51 -4.58 3.83 -17.43
N GLU A 52 -5.26 2.69 -17.54
CA GLU A 52 -4.66 1.38 -17.31
C GLU A 52 -3.46 1.14 -18.24
N ARG A 53 -3.61 1.42 -19.53
CA ARG A 53 -2.52 1.32 -20.51
C ARG A 53 -1.35 2.23 -20.16
N ARG A 54 -1.61 3.50 -19.79
CA ARG A 54 -0.56 4.44 -19.38
C ARG A 54 0.17 3.96 -18.15
N ALA A 55 -0.56 3.42 -17.18
CA ALA A 55 -0.01 2.86 -15.96
C ALA A 55 0.91 1.66 -16.25
N GLU A 56 0.45 0.70 -17.06
CA GLU A 56 1.24 -0.48 -17.40
C GLU A 56 2.49 -0.11 -18.22
N ILE A 57 2.37 0.82 -19.18
CA ILE A 57 3.53 1.36 -19.92
C ILE A 57 4.52 2.03 -18.95
N ALA A 58 4.05 2.89 -18.05
CA ALA A 58 4.89 3.56 -17.07
C ALA A 58 5.61 2.56 -16.15
N LYS A 59 4.90 1.56 -15.65
CA LYS A 59 5.43 0.44 -14.86
C LYS A 59 6.50 -0.34 -15.62
N ARG A 60 6.24 -0.68 -16.88
CA ARG A 60 7.18 -1.37 -17.78
C ARG A 60 8.48 -0.57 -17.97
N LEU A 61 8.38 0.75 -18.04
CA LEU A 61 9.51 1.68 -18.19
C LEU A 61 10.18 2.05 -16.86
N GLY A 62 9.73 1.48 -15.73
CA GLY A 62 10.27 1.77 -14.39
C GLY A 62 9.85 3.13 -13.83
N ARG A 63 8.88 3.83 -14.47
CA ARG A 63 8.31 5.11 -14.01
C ARG A 63 7.18 4.84 -13.00
N HIS A 64 7.55 4.39 -11.81
CA HIS A 64 6.60 3.88 -10.83
C HIS A 64 5.67 4.97 -10.27
N GLU A 65 6.14 6.22 -10.17
CA GLU A 65 5.34 7.37 -9.76
C GLU A 65 4.20 7.63 -10.76
N ASP A 66 4.53 7.68 -12.05
CA ASP A 66 3.54 7.85 -13.11
C ASP A 66 2.54 6.68 -13.12
N ALA A 67 3.02 5.44 -12.93
CA ALA A 67 2.18 4.26 -12.88
C ALA A 67 1.16 4.34 -11.74
N ILE A 68 1.59 4.72 -10.53
CA ILE A 68 0.70 4.88 -9.37
C ILE A 68 -0.33 5.99 -9.65
N THR A 69 0.09 7.13 -10.21
CA THR A 69 -0.81 8.23 -10.58
C THR A 69 -1.90 7.78 -11.54
N GLU A 70 -1.53 7.09 -12.62
CA GLU A 70 -2.47 6.62 -13.63
C GLU A 70 -3.42 5.54 -13.08
N TYR A 71 -2.95 4.62 -12.23
CA TYR A 71 -3.84 3.68 -11.55
C TYR A 71 -4.83 4.37 -10.61
N LEU A 72 -4.40 5.43 -9.89
CA LEU A 72 -5.30 6.20 -9.04
C LEU A 72 -6.37 6.95 -9.84
N LEU A 73 -6.03 7.46 -11.02
CA LEU A 73 -6.98 8.12 -11.94
C LEU A 73 -7.98 7.12 -12.55
N ASP A 74 -7.60 5.85 -12.67
CA ASP A 74 -8.46 4.75 -13.13
C ASP A 74 -9.27 4.09 -12.01
N ASP A 75 -9.23 4.64 -10.79
CA ASP A 75 -9.82 4.08 -9.57
C ASP A 75 -9.31 2.65 -9.24
N ASN A 76 -8.16 2.28 -9.78
CA ASN A 76 -7.51 0.99 -9.52
C ASN A 76 -6.54 1.07 -8.34
N VAL A 77 -7.09 1.32 -7.15
CA VAL A 77 -6.32 1.42 -5.90
C VAL A 77 -5.54 0.13 -5.59
N SER A 78 -6.06 -1.01 -6.05
CA SER A 78 -5.39 -2.30 -5.87
C SER A 78 -4.04 -2.35 -6.57
N ALA A 79 -4.00 -1.99 -7.85
CA ALA A 79 -2.77 -1.96 -8.62
C ALA A 79 -1.79 -0.88 -8.11
N ALA A 80 -2.31 0.33 -7.80
CA ALA A 80 -1.52 1.40 -7.19
C ALA A 80 -0.85 0.95 -5.89
N GLY A 81 -1.61 0.29 -5.00
CA GLY A 81 -1.12 -0.25 -3.74
C GLY A 81 -0.08 -1.36 -3.91
N SER A 82 -0.24 -2.22 -4.92
CA SER A 82 0.73 -3.28 -5.23
C SER A 82 2.08 -2.69 -5.65
N VAL A 83 2.08 -1.71 -6.57
CA VAL A 83 3.31 -1.00 -6.97
C VAL A 83 3.92 -0.27 -5.77
N ALA A 84 3.09 0.39 -4.94
CA ALA A 84 3.56 1.09 -3.74
C ALA A 84 4.21 0.14 -2.71
N ALA A 85 3.69 -1.08 -2.54
CA ALA A 85 4.26 -2.10 -1.67
C ALA A 85 5.61 -2.61 -2.20
N GLU A 86 5.66 -3.02 -3.47
CA GLU A 86 6.86 -3.54 -4.11
C GLU A 86 8.02 -2.55 -4.09
N ARG A 87 7.72 -1.26 -4.29
CA ARG A 87 8.72 -0.20 -4.40
C ARG A 87 8.89 0.62 -3.12
N LYS A 88 8.19 0.27 -2.04
CA LYS A 88 8.19 0.99 -0.75
C LYS A 88 7.77 2.46 -0.89
N MET A 89 6.79 2.72 -1.76
CA MET A 89 6.35 4.06 -2.14
C MET A 89 5.01 4.48 -1.52
N PHE A 90 4.53 3.80 -0.48
CA PHE A 90 3.27 4.17 0.18
C PHE A 90 3.21 5.65 0.61
N PRO A 91 4.27 6.26 1.20
CA PRO A 91 4.22 7.67 1.57
C PRO A 91 3.96 8.57 0.36
N TRP A 92 4.58 8.26 -0.78
CA TRP A 92 4.38 8.99 -2.04
C TRP A 92 2.96 8.78 -2.59
N ALA A 93 2.49 7.53 -2.67
CA ALA A 93 1.15 7.20 -3.16
C ALA A 93 0.04 7.88 -2.34
N LEU A 94 0.19 7.95 -1.02
CA LEU A 94 -0.74 8.64 -0.13
C LEU A 94 -0.72 10.16 -0.31
N ALA A 95 0.45 10.75 -0.56
CA ALA A 95 0.59 12.17 -0.87
C ALA A 95 -0.05 12.50 -2.23
N GLU A 96 0.12 11.64 -3.23
CA GLU A 96 -0.46 11.78 -4.56
C GLU A 96 -1.98 11.64 -4.54
N ALA A 97 -2.53 10.64 -3.84
CA ALA A 97 -3.98 10.51 -3.64
C ALA A 97 -4.58 11.75 -2.94
N LYS A 98 -3.84 12.35 -1.99
CA LYS A 98 -4.23 13.62 -1.36
C LYS A 98 -4.18 14.78 -2.37
N ARG A 99 -3.13 14.89 -3.19
CA ARG A 99 -2.97 15.93 -4.22
C ARG A 99 -4.11 15.89 -5.24
N LEU A 100 -4.53 14.68 -5.61
CA LEU A 100 -5.63 14.44 -6.54
C LEU A 100 -7.02 14.55 -5.90
N ASN A 101 -7.10 14.82 -4.59
CA ASN A 101 -8.36 14.88 -3.81
C ASN A 101 -9.18 13.57 -3.85
N LEU A 102 -8.51 12.43 -3.95
CA LEU A 102 -9.11 11.09 -3.98
C LEU A 102 -9.19 10.53 -2.55
N ALA A 103 -10.18 10.99 -1.76
CA ALA A 103 -10.29 10.65 -0.34
C ALA A 103 -10.49 9.13 -0.11
N ASP A 104 -11.36 8.49 -0.90
CA ASP A 104 -11.65 7.06 -0.80
C ASP A 104 -10.44 6.20 -1.21
N ALA A 105 -9.77 6.57 -2.30
CA ALA A 105 -8.54 5.91 -2.72
C ALA A 105 -7.43 6.05 -1.67
N ARG A 106 -7.29 7.24 -1.07
CA ARG A 106 -6.34 7.46 0.03
C ARG A 106 -6.63 6.58 1.24
N ARG A 107 -7.93 6.46 1.63
CA ARG A 107 -8.35 5.57 2.70
C ARG A 107 -8.02 4.12 2.40
N ALA A 108 -8.33 3.65 1.20
CA ALA A 108 -8.03 2.29 0.77
C ALA A 108 -6.51 2.02 0.71
N LEU A 109 -5.69 2.99 0.26
CA LEU A 109 -4.23 2.89 0.31
C LEU A 109 -3.69 2.80 1.74
N LEU A 110 -4.27 3.53 2.71
CA LEU A 110 -3.89 3.45 4.12
C LEU A 110 -4.15 2.05 4.68
N LEU A 111 -5.30 1.45 4.37
CA LEU A 111 -5.62 0.08 4.78
C LEU A 111 -4.65 -0.94 4.17
N ARG A 112 -4.35 -0.82 2.88
CA ARG A 112 -3.34 -1.69 2.23
C ARG A 112 -1.94 -1.49 2.80
N HIS A 113 -1.58 -0.27 3.14
CA HIS A 113 -0.31 0.00 3.83
C HIS A 113 -0.27 -0.67 5.20
N ALA A 114 -1.38 -0.61 5.96
CA ALA A 114 -1.49 -1.30 7.24
C ALA A 114 -1.33 -2.82 7.09
N GLU A 115 -1.99 -3.44 6.10
CA GLU A 115 -1.83 -4.87 5.80
C GLU A 115 -0.37 -5.23 5.47
N HIS A 116 0.31 -4.41 4.68
CA HIS A 116 1.72 -4.59 4.34
C HIS A 116 2.63 -4.46 5.58
N LEU A 117 2.35 -3.50 6.46
CA LEU A 117 3.08 -3.32 7.72
C LEU A 117 2.84 -4.49 8.68
N SER A 118 1.59 -4.93 8.84
CA SER A 118 1.21 -6.07 9.66
C SER A 118 1.90 -7.36 9.20
N SER A 119 1.91 -7.63 7.89
CA SER A 119 2.62 -8.78 7.32
C SER A 119 4.14 -8.73 7.53
N SER A 120 4.67 -7.53 7.77
CA SER A 120 6.08 -7.28 8.09
C SER A 120 6.36 -7.24 9.61
N MET A 121 5.41 -7.69 10.44
CA MET A 121 5.48 -7.69 11.91
C MET A 121 5.65 -6.28 12.52
N ARG A 122 5.14 -5.25 11.84
CA ARG A 122 5.16 -3.85 12.27
C ARG A 122 3.77 -3.42 12.76
N SER A 123 3.22 -4.14 13.72
CA SER A 123 1.83 -3.98 14.17
C SER A 123 1.52 -2.58 14.69
N GLU A 124 2.45 -1.91 15.39
CA GLU A 124 2.23 -0.54 15.89
C GLU A 124 2.09 0.47 14.73
N ASP A 125 2.95 0.37 13.73
CA ASP A 125 2.84 1.21 12.52
C ASP A 125 1.58 0.89 11.71
N ALA A 126 1.19 -0.39 11.66
CA ALA A 126 -0.06 -0.83 11.03
C ALA A 126 -1.28 -0.22 11.73
N ALA A 127 -1.30 -0.21 13.07
CA ALA A 127 -2.35 0.43 13.85
C ALA A 127 -2.46 1.93 13.55
N ILE A 128 -1.33 2.63 13.45
CA ILE A 128 -1.30 4.07 13.11
C ILE A 128 -1.90 4.30 11.70
N ALA A 129 -1.56 3.45 10.74
CA ALA A 129 -2.12 3.56 9.39
C ALA A 129 -3.64 3.30 9.37
N ARG A 130 -4.14 2.32 10.15
CA ARG A 130 -5.57 2.05 10.32
C ARG A 130 -6.29 3.22 11.00
N LEU A 131 -5.70 3.81 12.05
CA LEU A 131 -6.26 5.01 12.68
C LEU A 131 -6.40 6.16 11.69
N ALA A 132 -5.39 6.37 10.85
CA ALA A 132 -5.42 7.40 9.80
C ALA A 132 -6.48 7.11 8.71
N ALA A 133 -6.85 5.84 8.52
CA ALA A 133 -7.95 5.41 7.64
C ALA A 133 -9.33 5.49 8.31
N GLY A 134 -9.40 5.75 9.64
CA GLY A 134 -10.63 5.71 10.41
C GLY A 134 -11.09 4.30 10.80
N ASP A 135 -10.22 3.29 10.64
CA ASP A 135 -10.47 1.91 11.06
C ASP A 135 -10.01 1.72 12.51
N LEU A 136 -10.87 2.14 13.45
CA LEU A 136 -10.53 2.13 14.87
C LEU A 136 -10.49 0.71 15.45
N THR A 137 -11.38 -0.18 15.01
CA THR A 137 -11.42 -1.58 15.43
C THR A 137 -10.20 -2.34 14.96
N GLY A 138 -9.87 -2.23 13.67
CA GLY A 138 -8.66 -2.85 13.14
C GLY A 138 -7.38 -2.30 13.78
N ALA A 139 -7.34 -1.01 14.13
CA ALA A 139 -6.21 -0.44 14.86
C ALA A 139 -6.07 -1.02 16.28
N LEU A 140 -7.19 -1.29 16.96
CA LEU A 140 -7.19 -1.95 18.25
C LEU A 140 -6.60 -3.37 18.15
N ASP A 141 -7.01 -4.13 17.14
CA ASP A 141 -6.51 -5.48 16.91
C ASP A 141 -4.99 -5.49 16.62
N GLU A 142 -4.50 -4.52 15.83
CA GLU A 142 -3.07 -4.38 15.58
C GLU A 142 -2.29 -4.00 16.83
N TYR A 143 -2.81 -3.12 17.70
CA TYR A 143 -2.17 -2.79 18.98
C TYR A 143 -2.14 -4.00 19.92
N ARG A 144 -3.19 -4.82 19.96
CA ARG A 144 -3.21 -6.08 20.71
C ARG A 144 -2.16 -7.06 20.19
N ALA A 145 -2.14 -7.29 18.87
CA ALA A 145 -1.17 -8.16 18.22
C ALA A 145 0.30 -7.72 18.46
N GLY A 146 0.54 -6.39 18.48
CA GLY A 146 1.85 -5.81 18.77
C GLY A 146 2.18 -5.65 20.25
N LEU A 147 1.32 -6.12 21.15
CA LEU A 147 1.43 -5.97 22.61
C LEU A 147 1.62 -4.52 23.09
N SER A 148 1.14 -3.56 22.29
CA SER A 148 1.14 -2.13 22.61
C SER A 148 0.00 -1.80 23.58
N TRP A 149 0.07 -2.35 24.78
CA TRP A 149 -1.01 -2.38 25.77
C TRP A 149 -1.57 -1.00 26.12
N ARG A 150 -0.73 0.05 26.22
CA ARG A 150 -1.19 1.41 26.54
C ARG A 150 -2.11 1.95 25.46
N GLN A 151 -1.70 1.79 24.21
CA GLN A 151 -2.44 2.24 23.04
C GLN A 151 -3.72 1.42 22.86
N ALA A 152 -3.65 0.10 23.07
CA ALA A 152 -4.80 -0.79 22.98
C ALA A 152 -5.88 -0.41 24.00
N LEU A 153 -5.52 -0.32 25.28
CA LEU A 153 -6.48 -0.01 26.36
C LEU A 153 -6.99 1.44 26.28
N ALA A 154 -6.13 2.40 25.88
CA ALA A 154 -6.57 3.77 25.63
C ALA A 154 -7.55 3.87 24.48
N LEU A 155 -7.33 3.09 23.40
CA LEU A 155 -8.25 3.05 22.26
C LEU A 155 -9.56 2.34 22.61
N ALA A 156 -9.53 1.24 23.37
CA ALA A 156 -10.72 0.55 23.86
C ALA A 156 -11.60 1.48 24.71
N ASN A 157 -11.00 2.26 25.61
CA ASN A 157 -11.72 3.26 26.38
C ASN A 157 -12.30 4.39 25.50
N ARG A 158 -11.54 4.87 24.50
CA ARG A 158 -12.02 5.88 23.55
C ARG A 158 -13.19 5.38 22.70
N LEU A 159 -13.26 4.07 22.44
CA LEU A 159 -14.36 3.40 21.75
C LEU A 159 -15.56 3.15 22.64
N GLU A 160 -15.49 3.60 23.92
CA GLU A 160 -16.55 3.39 24.93
C GLU A 160 -16.95 1.91 25.05
N MET A 161 -15.96 1.01 24.95
CA MET A 161 -16.20 -0.43 25.09
C MET A 161 -16.72 -0.75 26.49
N PRO A 162 -17.59 -1.76 26.63
CA PRO A 162 -18.06 -2.21 27.93
C PRO A 162 -16.91 -2.63 28.85
N THR A 163 -17.01 -2.38 30.14
CA THR A 163 -15.96 -2.66 31.12
C THR A 163 -15.45 -4.13 31.06
N ASN A 164 -16.38 -5.08 30.87
CA ASN A 164 -16.01 -6.50 30.70
C ASN A 164 -15.13 -6.71 29.46
N ALA A 165 -15.43 -6.08 28.33
CA ALA A 165 -14.62 -6.21 27.12
C ALA A 165 -13.24 -5.56 27.26
N VAL A 166 -13.14 -4.43 27.97
CA VAL A 166 -11.81 -3.82 28.30
C VAL A 166 -11.03 -4.72 29.23
N ARG A 167 -11.68 -5.37 30.19
CA ARG A 167 -11.08 -6.35 31.10
C ARG A 167 -10.56 -7.57 30.33
N ASP A 168 -11.36 -8.14 29.44
CA ASP A 168 -10.94 -9.29 28.60
C ASP A 168 -9.68 -8.96 27.79
N ILE A 169 -9.62 -7.75 27.18
CA ILE A 169 -8.41 -7.27 26.48
C ILE A 169 -7.23 -7.13 27.44
N ALA A 170 -7.44 -6.63 28.63
CA ALA A 170 -6.39 -6.47 29.62
C ALA A 170 -5.85 -7.84 30.10
N GLU A 171 -6.72 -8.83 30.29
CA GLU A 171 -6.35 -10.21 30.65
C GLU A 171 -5.48 -10.84 29.54
N GLU A 172 -5.93 -10.79 28.29
CA GLU A 172 -5.17 -11.27 27.12
C GLU A 172 -3.77 -10.64 27.01
N LEU A 173 -3.70 -9.31 27.15
CA LEU A 173 -2.44 -8.58 27.11
C LEU A 173 -1.53 -8.91 28.29
N CYS A 174 -2.09 -9.05 29.49
CA CYS A 174 -1.36 -9.43 30.68
C CYS A 174 -0.73 -10.80 30.53
N GLU A 175 -1.47 -11.81 30.07
CA GLU A 175 -0.98 -13.15 29.81
C GLU A 175 0.17 -13.14 28.79
N SER A 176 -0.04 -12.44 27.64
CA SER A 176 0.96 -12.37 26.57
C SER A 176 2.23 -11.63 26.98
N LEU A 177 2.12 -10.61 27.85
CA LEU A 177 3.25 -9.82 28.36
C LEU A 177 4.02 -10.52 29.49
N THR A 178 3.43 -11.49 30.16
CA THR A 178 4.02 -12.11 31.37
C THR A 178 5.45 -12.64 31.14
N LEU A 179 5.72 -13.20 29.96
CA LEU A 179 7.03 -13.74 29.61
C LEU A 179 7.95 -12.71 28.92
N SER A 180 7.40 -11.75 28.18
CA SER A 180 8.17 -10.80 27.38
C SER A 180 8.48 -9.49 28.12
N ASP A 181 7.51 -8.95 28.88
CA ASP A 181 7.64 -7.73 29.70
C ASP A 181 6.82 -7.88 31.00
N PRO A 182 7.37 -8.56 32.05
CA PRO A 182 6.65 -8.77 33.32
C PRO A 182 6.25 -7.46 34.00
N LEU A 183 7.01 -6.37 33.79
CA LEU A 183 6.70 -5.08 34.40
C LEU A 183 5.45 -4.46 33.72
N ALA A 184 5.34 -4.57 32.40
CA ALA A 184 4.13 -4.14 31.67
C ALA A 184 2.93 -5.00 32.11
N ALA A 185 3.08 -6.32 32.21
CA ALA A 185 2.03 -7.22 32.72
C ALA A 185 1.54 -6.81 34.11
N ALA A 186 2.45 -6.54 35.05
CA ALA A 186 2.08 -6.07 36.38
C ALA A 186 1.32 -4.73 36.36
N ARG A 187 1.68 -3.82 35.47
CA ARG A 187 0.99 -2.53 35.31
C ARG A 187 -0.43 -2.70 34.73
N VAL A 188 -0.60 -3.59 33.77
CA VAL A 188 -1.93 -3.92 33.20
C VAL A 188 -2.78 -4.57 34.29
N ALA A 189 -2.25 -5.55 35.03
CA ALA A 189 -2.97 -6.21 36.10
C ALA A 189 -3.39 -5.22 37.21
N SER A 190 -2.50 -4.35 37.66
CA SER A 190 -2.80 -3.38 38.72
C SER A 190 -3.80 -2.28 38.28
N GLY A 191 -3.82 -1.93 36.98
CA GLY A 191 -4.67 -0.84 36.46
C GLY A 191 -6.05 -1.27 36.00
N TYR A 192 -6.20 -2.52 35.57
CA TYR A 192 -7.41 -2.97 34.87
C TYR A 192 -8.02 -4.28 35.41
N LEU A 193 -7.25 -5.09 36.16
CA LEU A 193 -7.69 -6.41 36.62
C LEU A 193 -7.91 -6.49 38.15
N GLN A 194 -7.51 -5.45 38.90
CA GLN A 194 -7.83 -5.41 40.34
C GLN A 194 -9.31 -5.05 40.48
N ASP A 195 -10.04 -5.89 41.20
CA ASP A 195 -11.37 -5.55 41.67
C ASP A 195 -11.21 -4.40 42.67
N ILE A 196 -11.75 -3.25 42.39
CA ILE A 196 -11.91 -2.17 43.36
C ILE A 196 -13.15 -2.54 44.17
N ASP A 197 -12.96 -3.19 45.29
CA ASP A 197 -13.97 -3.44 46.31
C ASP A 197 -14.55 -2.11 46.86
#